data_3dc96921905607c438b15615f5566fad
#
_entry.id   3dc96921905607c438b15615f5566fad
#
_cell.length_a   1.000
_cell.length_b   1.000
_cell.length_c   1.000
_cell.angle_alpha   90.00
_cell.angle_beta   90.00
_cell.angle_gamma   90.00
#
_symmetry.space_group_name_H-M   'P 1'
#
loop_
_entity.id
_entity.type
_entity.pdbx_description
1 polymer ?
#
loop_
_entity_poly.entity_id
_entity_poly.type
_entity_poly.pdbx_seq_one_letter_code
_entity_poly.pdbx_strand_id
1 'polypeptide(L)'
;MDSAPIIYFLEDHPKYSRRFEPIFESHAAGDVRFAVTTITIAEVLTGPIAAGEEILVRRYRSILESWQVINMDADIAESAARMRALFRLKLADAVQVASAIAVNADALVTHDRDFSRVTRLNVIS
;
A
#
# COMPACT_ATOMS: atom_id res chain seq x y z
N MET A 1 2.77 -1.94 -0.25
CA MET A 1 2.70 -0.59 0.37
C MET A 1 1.25 -0.15 0.51
N ASP A 2 0.87 0.28 1.70
CA ASP A 2 -0.48 0.80 1.99
C ASP A 2 -0.65 2.22 1.43
N SER A 3 -1.90 2.68 1.33
CA SER A 3 -2.24 3.97 0.67
C SER A 3 -1.71 5.20 1.42
N ALA A 4 -1.80 5.23 2.75
CA ALA A 4 -1.44 6.43 3.51
C ALA A 4 0.01 6.89 3.31
N PRO A 5 1.04 6.03 3.43
CA PRO A 5 2.42 6.45 3.15
C PRO A 5 2.61 6.98 1.72
N ILE A 6 1.91 6.39 0.75
CA ILE A 6 1.97 6.84 -0.65
C ILE A 6 1.38 8.25 -0.78
N ILE A 7 0.20 8.47 -0.21
CA ILE A 7 -0.47 9.78 -0.25
C ILE A 7 0.40 10.85 0.42
N TYR A 8 0.99 10.55 1.58
CA TYR A 8 1.88 11.48 2.26
C TYR A 8 3.06 11.89 1.38
N PHE A 9 3.65 10.93 0.68
CA PHE A 9 4.77 11.19 -0.22
C PHE A 9 4.34 12.00 -1.45
N LEU A 10 3.27 11.60 -2.12
CA LEU A 10 2.80 12.26 -3.35
C LEU A 10 2.31 13.69 -3.09
N GLU A 11 1.69 13.93 -1.95
CA GLU A 11 1.16 15.24 -1.55
C GLU A 11 2.15 16.07 -0.73
N ASP A 12 3.34 15.54 -0.44
CA ASP A 12 4.34 16.17 0.40
C ASP A 12 3.76 16.63 1.74
N HIS A 13 3.13 15.70 2.46
CA HIS A 13 2.43 15.99 3.70
C HIS A 13 3.37 16.63 4.74
N PRO A 14 3.02 17.78 5.33
CA PRO A 14 3.97 18.56 6.16
C PRO A 14 4.44 17.83 7.42
N LYS A 15 3.65 16.87 7.93
CA LYS A 15 3.97 16.13 9.15
C LYS A 15 4.47 14.72 8.88
N TYR A 16 3.85 14.00 7.94
CA TYR A 16 4.06 12.56 7.80
C TYR A 16 4.94 12.17 6.60
N SER A 17 5.19 13.06 5.64
CA SER A 17 6.05 12.72 4.51
C SER A 17 7.46 12.31 4.95
N ARG A 18 8.01 12.99 5.96
CA ARG A 18 9.35 12.70 6.49
C ARG A 18 9.45 11.34 7.16
N ARG A 19 8.35 10.84 7.72
CA ARG A 19 8.32 9.55 8.43
C ARG A 19 8.66 8.39 7.49
N PHE A 20 8.21 8.46 6.25
CA PHE A 20 8.39 7.41 5.25
C PHE A 20 9.45 7.76 4.20
N GLU A 21 10.08 8.93 4.30
CA GLU A 21 11.11 9.38 3.35
C GLU A 21 12.23 8.36 3.16
N PRO A 22 12.79 7.73 4.22
CA PRO A 22 13.86 6.76 4.03
C PRO A 22 13.52 5.60 3.12
N ILE A 23 12.28 5.08 3.17
CA ILE A 23 11.89 3.96 2.30
C ILE A 23 11.75 4.40 0.83
N PHE A 24 11.26 5.62 0.59
CA PHE A 24 11.18 6.17 -0.76
C PHE A 24 12.57 6.50 -1.32
N GLU A 25 13.48 6.96 -0.48
CA GLU A 25 14.89 7.18 -0.87
C GLU A 25 15.56 5.86 -1.24
N SER A 26 15.34 4.79 -0.47
CA SER A 26 15.86 3.46 -0.79
C SER A 26 15.30 2.94 -2.11
N HIS A 27 14.05 3.21 -2.40
CA HIS A 27 13.44 2.86 -3.69
C HIS A 27 14.07 3.64 -4.85
N ALA A 28 14.25 4.94 -4.68
CA ALA A 28 14.90 5.78 -5.69
C ALA A 28 16.34 5.35 -5.97
N ALA A 29 17.05 4.87 -4.94
CA ALA A 29 18.40 4.33 -5.07
C ALA A 29 18.46 2.93 -5.68
N GLY A 30 17.31 2.27 -5.88
CA GLY A 30 17.23 0.91 -6.42
C GLY A 30 17.47 -0.21 -5.40
N ASP A 31 17.53 0.12 -4.10
CA ASP A 31 17.80 -0.84 -3.03
C ASP A 31 16.57 -1.67 -2.66
N VAL A 32 15.38 -1.13 -2.87
CA VAL A 32 14.11 -1.81 -2.60
C VAL A 32 13.17 -1.67 -3.81
N ARG A 33 12.27 -2.64 -3.95
CA ARG A 33 11.20 -2.61 -4.95
C ARG A 33 9.86 -2.48 -4.24
N PHE A 34 8.97 -1.67 -4.81
CA PHE A 34 7.62 -1.51 -4.28
C PHE A 34 6.63 -2.42 -5.00
N ALA A 35 5.67 -2.92 -4.24
CA ALA A 35 4.47 -3.56 -4.75
C ALA A 35 3.26 -2.86 -4.17
N VAL A 36 2.20 -2.75 -4.96
CA VAL A 36 0.96 -2.08 -4.60
C VAL A 36 -0.23 -2.90 -5.08
N THR A 37 -1.30 -2.94 -4.29
CA THR A 37 -2.54 -3.60 -4.71
C THR A 37 -3.41 -2.67 -5.54
N THR A 38 -4.31 -3.25 -6.33
CA THR A 38 -5.30 -2.46 -7.06
C THR A 38 -6.27 -1.72 -6.13
N ILE A 39 -6.51 -2.24 -4.92
CA ILE A 39 -7.29 -1.53 -3.89
C ILE A 39 -6.56 -0.25 -3.47
N THR A 40 -5.26 -0.32 -3.24
CA THR A 40 -4.46 0.87 -2.91
C THR A 40 -4.48 1.90 -4.05
N ILE A 41 -4.41 1.45 -5.30
CA ILE A 41 -4.55 2.35 -6.45
C ILE A 41 -5.89 3.10 -6.38
N ALA A 42 -6.98 2.38 -6.13
CA ALA A 42 -8.30 3.00 -5.99
C ALA A 42 -8.33 4.03 -4.86
N GLU A 43 -7.76 3.71 -3.71
CA GLU A 43 -7.70 4.63 -2.57
C GLU A 43 -6.88 5.90 -2.87
N VAL A 44 -5.72 5.74 -3.48
CA VAL A 44 -4.83 6.87 -3.82
C VAL A 44 -5.47 7.79 -4.86
N LEU A 45 -6.17 7.25 -5.85
CA LEU A 45 -6.78 8.02 -6.93
C LEU A 45 -8.09 8.71 -6.53
N THR A 46 -8.72 8.28 -5.46
CA THR A 46 -10.02 8.83 -5.04
C THR A 46 -9.95 10.34 -4.77
N GLY A 47 -8.94 10.82 -4.06
CA GLY A 47 -8.79 12.24 -3.75
C GLY A 47 -8.72 13.13 -4.99
N PRO A 48 -7.73 12.93 -5.89
CA PRO A 48 -7.63 13.74 -7.11
C PRO A 48 -8.84 13.60 -8.04
N ILE A 49 -9.47 12.42 -8.13
CA ILE A 49 -10.69 12.23 -8.92
C ILE A 49 -11.83 13.08 -8.34
N ALA A 50 -12.04 13.04 -7.03
CA ALA A 50 -13.09 13.82 -6.37
C ALA A 50 -12.86 15.32 -6.52
N ALA A 51 -11.61 15.76 -6.61
CA ALA A 51 -11.25 17.16 -6.83
C ALA A 51 -11.28 17.60 -8.31
N GLY A 52 -11.56 16.69 -9.25
CA GLY A 52 -11.56 16.98 -10.68
C GLY A 52 -10.19 17.21 -11.29
N GLU A 53 -9.12 16.76 -10.63
CA GLU A 53 -7.73 17.00 -11.04
C GLU A 53 -7.22 15.87 -11.95
N GLU A 54 -7.74 15.80 -13.19
CA GLU A 54 -7.47 14.69 -14.11
C GLU A 54 -5.99 14.54 -14.50
N ILE A 55 -5.23 15.62 -14.58
CA ILE A 55 -3.79 15.57 -14.85
C ILE A 55 -3.07 14.86 -13.70
N LEU A 56 -3.47 15.19 -12.47
CA LEU A 56 -2.90 14.59 -11.27
C LEU A 56 -3.25 13.10 -11.16
N VAL A 57 -4.49 12.72 -11.51
CA VAL A 57 -4.92 11.33 -11.58
C VAL A 57 -4.00 10.52 -12.49
N ARG A 58 -3.74 11.01 -13.69
CA ARG A 58 -2.87 10.32 -14.66
C ARG A 58 -1.44 10.22 -14.17
N ARG A 59 -0.92 11.26 -13.53
CA ARG A 59 0.43 11.27 -12.94
C ARG A 59 0.55 10.25 -11.84
N TYR A 60 -0.38 10.22 -10.89
CA TYR A 60 -0.36 9.28 -9.78
C TYR A 60 -0.49 7.84 -10.28
N ARG A 61 -1.41 7.60 -11.20
CA ARG A 61 -1.59 6.27 -11.79
C ARG A 61 -0.31 5.79 -12.47
N SER A 62 0.36 6.63 -13.23
CA SER A 62 1.61 6.30 -13.90
C SER A 62 2.70 5.91 -12.90
N ILE A 63 2.82 6.63 -11.78
CA ILE A 63 3.77 6.31 -10.72
C ILE A 63 3.46 4.94 -10.13
N LEU A 64 2.20 4.68 -9.76
CA LEU A 64 1.79 3.43 -9.13
C LEU A 64 1.96 2.23 -10.08
N GLU A 65 1.65 2.40 -11.35
CA GLU A 65 1.82 1.34 -12.36
C GLU A 65 3.29 1.05 -12.67
N SER A 66 4.22 1.94 -12.34
CA SER A 66 5.65 1.67 -12.47
C SER A 66 6.16 0.67 -11.43
N TRP A 67 5.41 0.44 -10.38
CA TRP A 67 5.70 -0.56 -9.34
C TRP A 67 5.05 -1.90 -9.70
N GLN A 68 5.36 -2.95 -8.94
CA GLN A 68 4.66 -4.22 -9.11
C GLN A 68 3.20 -4.05 -8.66
N VAL A 69 2.25 -4.28 -9.59
CA VAL A 69 0.82 -4.21 -9.28
C VAL A 69 0.30 -5.61 -8.99
N ILE A 70 -0.32 -5.77 -7.83
CA ILE A 70 -0.90 -7.04 -7.38
C ILE A 70 -2.41 -6.97 -7.57
N ASN A 71 -2.93 -7.79 -8.48
CA ASN A 71 -4.37 -7.93 -8.68
C ASN A 71 -4.93 -8.92 -7.66
N MET A 72 -6.10 -8.62 -7.09
CA MET A 72 -6.77 -9.55 -6.20
C MET A 72 -7.43 -10.65 -7.02
N ASP A 73 -6.90 -11.85 -6.92
CA ASP A 73 -7.50 -13.06 -7.49
C ASP A 73 -8.26 -13.85 -6.39
N ALA A 74 -8.82 -14.99 -6.76
CA ALA A 74 -9.59 -15.81 -5.84
C ALA A 74 -8.73 -16.36 -4.68
N ASP A 75 -7.47 -16.70 -4.94
CA ASP A 75 -6.54 -17.19 -3.92
C ASP A 75 -6.21 -16.10 -2.89
N ILE A 76 -5.95 -14.90 -3.34
CA ILE A 76 -5.73 -13.76 -2.45
C ILE A 76 -7.01 -13.44 -1.67
N ALA A 77 -8.18 -13.51 -2.31
CA ALA A 77 -9.46 -13.28 -1.63
C ALA A 77 -9.70 -14.28 -0.50
N GLU A 78 -9.43 -15.58 -0.74
CA GLU A 78 -9.53 -16.60 0.31
C GLU A 78 -8.54 -16.34 1.43
N SER A 79 -7.29 -16.04 1.11
CA SER A 79 -6.27 -15.71 2.09
C SER A 79 -6.67 -14.49 2.91
N ALA A 80 -7.23 -13.45 2.29
CA ALA A 80 -7.73 -12.27 2.98
C ALA A 80 -8.87 -12.62 3.95
N ALA A 81 -9.78 -13.50 3.55
CA ALA A 81 -10.85 -13.97 4.43
C ALA A 81 -10.30 -14.67 5.67
N ARG A 82 -9.26 -15.49 5.52
CA ARG A 82 -8.59 -16.14 6.64
C ARG A 82 -7.90 -15.13 7.57
N MET A 83 -7.25 -14.11 7.00
CA MET A 83 -6.60 -13.05 7.79
C MET A 83 -7.62 -12.22 8.57
N ARG A 84 -8.80 -11.94 8.00
CA ARG A 84 -9.90 -11.26 8.71
C ARG A 84 -10.36 -12.06 9.92
N ALA A 85 -10.58 -13.35 9.72
CA ALA A 85 -11.04 -14.24 10.78
C ALA A 85 -9.99 -14.37 11.90
N LEU A 86 -8.71 -14.47 11.55
CA LEU A 86 -7.62 -14.69 12.49
C LEU A 86 -7.20 -13.43 13.25
N PHE A 87 -7.08 -12.30 12.54
CA PHE A 87 -6.55 -11.06 13.11
C PHE A 87 -7.60 -9.96 13.27
N ARG A 88 -8.86 -10.21 12.93
CA ARG A 88 -9.97 -9.25 13.01
C ARG A 88 -9.70 -7.96 12.23
N LEU A 89 -9.09 -8.07 11.06
CA LEU A 89 -8.78 -6.94 10.21
C LEU A 89 -10.01 -6.52 9.40
N LYS A 90 -10.05 -5.25 9.00
CA LYS A 90 -10.96 -4.77 7.96
C LYS A 90 -10.62 -5.45 6.64
N LEU A 91 -11.57 -5.53 5.72
CA LEU A 91 -11.38 -6.22 4.44
C LEU A 91 -10.20 -5.66 3.64
N ALA A 92 -10.12 -4.34 3.49
CA ALA A 92 -9.03 -3.72 2.74
C ALA A 92 -7.65 -4.03 3.36
N ASP A 93 -7.55 -3.99 4.69
CA ASP A 93 -6.31 -4.31 5.40
C ASP A 93 -5.93 -5.78 5.24
N ALA A 94 -6.91 -6.68 5.31
CA ALA A 94 -6.69 -8.11 5.09
C ALA A 94 -6.18 -8.40 3.69
N VAL A 95 -6.69 -7.70 2.68
CA VAL A 95 -6.21 -7.82 1.30
C VAL A 95 -4.76 -7.35 1.18
N GLN A 96 -4.37 -6.27 1.87
CA GLN A 96 -2.98 -5.81 1.90
C GLN A 96 -2.04 -6.89 2.45
N VAL A 97 -2.40 -7.50 3.58
CA VAL A 97 -1.60 -8.56 4.20
C VAL A 97 -1.51 -9.79 3.29
N ALA A 98 -2.65 -10.26 2.80
CA ALA A 98 -2.71 -11.43 1.93
C ALA A 98 -1.90 -11.22 0.65
N SER A 99 -1.97 -10.04 0.06
CA SER A 99 -1.22 -9.67 -1.14
C SER A 99 0.28 -9.64 -0.88
N ALA A 100 0.71 -9.04 0.23
CA ALA A 100 2.12 -9.00 0.63
C ALA A 100 2.69 -10.42 0.81
N ILE A 101 1.95 -11.30 1.45
CA ILE A 101 2.34 -12.70 1.63
C ILE A 101 2.42 -13.42 0.28
N ALA A 102 1.44 -13.20 -0.59
CA ALA A 102 1.37 -13.86 -1.90
C ALA A 102 2.59 -13.57 -2.80
N VAL A 103 3.16 -12.38 -2.68
CA VAL A 103 4.36 -11.99 -3.45
C VAL A 103 5.65 -12.10 -2.65
N ASN A 104 5.61 -12.72 -1.47
CA ASN A 104 6.76 -12.87 -0.57
C ASN A 104 7.44 -11.53 -0.26
N ALA A 105 6.64 -10.50 0.02
CA ALA A 105 7.18 -9.21 0.38
C ALA A 105 7.97 -9.28 1.69
N ASP A 106 9.07 -8.55 1.77
CA ASP A 106 9.89 -8.50 2.97
C ASP A 106 9.22 -7.72 4.10
N ALA A 107 8.38 -6.73 3.75
CA ALA A 107 7.68 -5.91 4.73
C ALA A 107 6.43 -5.27 4.11
N LEU A 108 5.48 -4.91 4.96
CA LEU A 108 4.35 -4.04 4.63
C LEU A 108 4.62 -2.64 5.20
N VAL A 109 4.58 -1.63 4.35
CA VAL A 109 4.71 -0.22 4.75
C VAL A 109 3.31 0.37 4.94
N THR A 110 3.02 0.81 6.16
CA THR A 110 1.70 1.34 6.52
C THR A 110 1.82 2.35 7.66
N HIS A 111 0.83 3.21 7.81
CA HIS A 111 0.68 4.08 8.99
C HIS A 111 -0.37 3.55 9.97
N ASP A 112 -1.04 2.45 9.64
CA ASP A 112 -2.09 1.86 10.47
C ASP A 112 -1.50 0.90 11.51
N ARG A 113 -1.80 1.14 12.79
CA ARG A 113 -1.34 0.31 13.92
C ARG A 113 -2.04 -1.05 13.98
N ASP A 114 -3.18 -1.21 13.33
CA ASP A 114 -3.93 -2.48 13.33
C ASP A 114 -3.12 -3.62 12.73
N PHE A 115 -2.18 -3.32 11.85
CA PHE A 115 -1.27 -4.33 11.27
C PHE A 115 -0.27 -4.90 12.28
N SER A 116 -0.05 -4.26 13.42
CA SER A 116 0.86 -4.78 14.45
C SER A 116 0.44 -6.13 15.01
N ARG A 117 -0.85 -6.49 14.87
CA ARG A 117 -1.40 -7.78 15.27
C ARG A 117 -0.99 -8.93 14.34
N VAL A 118 -0.49 -8.62 13.15
CA VAL A 118 -0.10 -9.62 12.17
C VAL A 118 1.35 -10.02 12.39
N THR A 119 1.56 -11.24 12.89
CA THR A 119 2.90 -11.74 13.27
C THR A 119 3.67 -12.37 12.12
N ARG A 120 3.01 -12.66 10.99
CA ARG A 120 3.61 -13.32 9.81
C ARG A 120 4.33 -12.37 8.88
N LEU A 121 4.31 -11.08 9.16
CA LEU A 121 4.76 -10.04 8.25
C LEU A 121 5.49 -8.95 9.02
N ASN A 122 6.62 -8.51 8.50
CA ASN A 122 7.30 -7.33 9.02
C ASN A 122 6.51 -6.08 8.62
N VAL A 123 6.34 -5.17 9.56
CA VAL A 123 5.60 -3.92 9.32
C VAL A 123 6.53 -2.74 9.53
N ILE A 124 6.58 -1.85 8.53
CA ILE A 124 7.29 -0.57 8.62
C ILE A 124 6.22 0.52 8.76
N SER A 125 6.30 1.26 9.85
CA SER A 125 5.30 2.30 10.13
C SER A 125 5.89 3.63 10.59
#